data_329ae92adaa15232310fa633d9d4c6f1
#
_entry.id   329ae92adaa15232310fa633d9d4c6f1
#
_cell.length_a   1.000
_cell.length_b   1.000
_cell.length_c   1.000
_cell.angle_alpha   90.00
_cell.angle_beta   90.00
_cell.angle_gamma   90.00
#
_symmetry.space_group_name_H-M   'P 1'
#
loop_
_entity.id
_entity.type
_entity.pdbx_description
1 polymer ?
#
loop_
_entity_poly.entity_id
_entity_poly.type
_entity_poly.pdbx_seq_one_letter_code
_entity_poly.pdbx_strand_id
1 'polypeptide(L)'
;MKTPLRYPGGKSRAVPKLCQWLPAEITEYRESFLGGGSMAIEMTKRYPDIPIWVNELYKPLYLFWLALRDDGDYLYDQLIQLKQRHPDQGSARQLFLDAKEKVNEDDLSYKDRAVAFYIVNKCSFSGLTESSSFSPQASDSNFSIRGINNLKEYSKLIKNWKITNLDYRELQSDESNVFLYADPPYQVKDNLYGHKGQMHKGCLLYTSPSPRDS
;
A
#
# COMPACT_ATOMS: atom_id res chain seq x y z
N MET A 1 12.04 3.36 8.83
CA MET A 1 11.60 2.00 8.43
C MET A 1 11.10 2.14 6.99
N LYS A 2 11.50 1.27 6.07
CA LYS A 2 10.97 1.30 4.70
C LYS A 2 9.54 0.73 4.73
N THR A 3 8.69 1.06 3.74
CA THR A 3 7.35 0.46 3.60
C THR A 3 7.42 -1.06 3.42
N PRO A 4 6.39 -1.82 3.86
CA PRO A 4 6.34 -3.27 3.67
C PRO A 4 6.16 -3.68 2.20
N LEU A 5 5.72 -2.78 1.34
CA LEU A 5 5.41 -3.02 -0.06
C LEU A 5 6.45 -2.39 -1.00
N ARG A 6 6.53 -2.95 -2.20
CA ARG A 6 7.12 -2.29 -3.37
C ARG A 6 5.99 -1.56 -4.09
N TYR A 7 6.08 -0.24 -4.18
CA TYR A 7 5.00 0.54 -4.80
C TYR A 7 5.56 1.56 -5.78
N PRO A 8 5.10 1.56 -7.04
CA PRO A 8 5.49 2.54 -8.04
C PRO A 8 5.13 3.95 -7.54
N GLY A 9 6.05 4.89 -7.67
CA GLY A 9 5.83 6.25 -7.15
C GLY A 9 5.95 6.39 -5.62
N GLY A 10 6.30 5.31 -4.90
CA GLY A 10 6.46 5.36 -3.44
C GLY A 10 7.43 6.44 -2.97
N LYS A 11 7.01 7.24 -2.00
CA LYS A 11 7.71 8.45 -1.54
C LYS A 11 8.78 8.23 -0.46
N SER A 12 9.18 6.98 -0.17
CA SER A 12 10.11 6.67 0.93
C SER A 12 11.41 7.50 0.92
N ARG A 13 11.90 7.89 -0.27
CA ARG A 13 13.08 8.77 -0.39
C ARG A 13 12.76 10.25 -0.19
N ALA A 14 11.53 10.67 -0.47
CA ALA A 14 11.08 12.04 -0.37
C ALA A 14 10.57 12.39 1.03
N VAL A 15 10.14 11.40 1.82
CA VAL A 15 9.56 11.59 3.16
C VAL A 15 10.39 12.53 4.04
N PRO A 16 11.73 12.40 4.17
CA PRO A 16 12.50 13.32 5.02
C PRO A 16 12.39 14.78 4.58
N LYS A 17 12.30 15.03 3.27
CA LYS A 17 12.13 16.39 2.71
C LYS A 17 10.69 16.87 2.90
N LEU A 18 9.69 16.02 2.66
CA LEU A 18 8.28 16.35 2.86
C LEU A 18 7.98 16.72 4.31
N CYS A 19 8.60 16.02 5.26
CA CYS A 19 8.43 16.31 6.69
C CYS A 19 8.96 17.68 7.13
N GLN A 20 9.76 18.36 6.31
CA GLN A 20 10.22 19.74 6.61
C GLN A 20 9.12 20.78 6.38
N TRP A 21 8.06 20.41 5.65
CA TRP A 21 6.92 21.26 5.32
C TRP A 21 5.67 20.97 6.18
N LEU A 22 5.82 20.08 7.18
CA LEU A 22 4.71 19.81 8.10
C LEU A 22 4.41 21.07 8.93
N PRO A 23 3.12 21.37 9.16
CA PRO A 23 2.74 22.46 10.08
C PRO A 23 3.22 22.16 11.50
N ALA A 24 3.32 23.22 12.32
CA ALA A 24 3.78 23.10 13.71
C ALA A 24 2.83 22.27 14.58
N GLU A 25 1.54 22.34 14.30
CA GLU A 25 0.50 21.62 15.05
C GLU A 25 -0.30 20.76 14.09
N ILE A 26 -0.42 19.48 14.42
CA ILE A 26 -1.23 18.50 13.71
C ILE A 26 -2.01 17.72 14.76
N THR A 27 -3.35 17.77 14.68
CA THR A 27 -4.23 17.05 15.60
C THR A 27 -4.78 15.77 15.00
N GLU A 28 -4.80 15.65 13.66
CA GLU A 28 -5.19 14.46 12.91
C GLU A 28 -4.43 14.43 11.59
N TYR A 29 -4.00 13.25 11.16
CA TYR A 29 -3.42 13.02 9.85
C TYR A 29 -4.37 12.22 8.96
N ARG A 30 -4.56 12.68 7.73
CA ARG A 30 -5.33 11.97 6.69
C ARG A 30 -4.48 11.78 5.44
N GLU A 31 -4.56 10.59 4.82
CA GLU A 31 -3.90 10.28 3.55
C GLU A 31 -4.90 9.68 2.56
N SER A 32 -5.26 10.43 1.51
CA SER A 32 -6.31 10.05 0.57
C SER A 32 -5.91 8.94 -0.39
N PHE A 33 -4.61 8.77 -0.66
CA PHE A 33 -4.05 7.81 -1.61
C PHE A 33 -2.87 7.07 -0.95
N LEU A 34 -3.18 6.07 -0.14
CA LEU A 34 -2.19 5.42 0.74
C LEU A 34 -1.04 4.77 -0.01
N GLY A 35 -1.34 4.04 -1.10
CA GLY A 35 -0.33 3.33 -1.86
C GLY A 35 0.59 2.48 -0.99
N GLY A 36 1.89 2.75 -1.05
CA GLY A 36 2.90 2.06 -0.23
C GLY A 36 2.96 2.50 1.23
N GLY A 37 2.19 3.49 1.67
CA GLY A 37 2.07 3.93 3.06
C GLY A 37 3.30 4.63 3.63
N SER A 38 4.18 5.16 2.78
CA SER A 38 5.45 5.72 3.26
C SER A 38 5.28 6.91 4.18
N MET A 39 4.33 7.81 3.86
CA MET A 39 4.09 9.01 4.65
C MET A 39 3.30 8.69 5.90
N ALA A 40 2.24 7.89 5.82
CA ALA A 40 1.45 7.46 6.98
C ALA A 40 2.31 6.73 8.04
N ILE A 41 3.22 5.83 7.60
CA ILE A 41 4.19 5.16 8.50
C ILE A 41 5.07 6.17 9.22
N GLU A 42 5.57 7.18 8.52
CA GLU A 42 6.41 8.21 9.14
C GLU A 42 5.60 9.08 10.12
N MET A 43 4.38 9.47 9.74
CA MET A 43 3.49 10.25 10.59
C MET A 43 3.13 9.51 11.87
N THR A 44 2.82 8.21 11.79
CA THR A 44 2.56 7.37 12.96
C THR A 44 3.74 7.35 13.96
N LYS A 45 4.97 7.40 13.46
CA LYS A 45 6.16 7.42 14.33
C LYS A 45 6.43 8.77 14.94
N ARG A 46 6.20 9.84 14.19
CA ARG A 46 6.44 11.21 14.66
C ARG A 46 5.39 11.67 15.65
N TYR A 47 4.15 11.25 15.42
CA TYR A 47 2.96 11.67 16.16
C TYR A 47 2.17 10.44 16.60
N PRO A 48 2.67 9.68 17.61
CA PRO A 48 2.06 8.40 17.99
C PRO A 48 0.66 8.55 18.59
N ASP A 49 0.33 9.73 19.07
CA ASP A 49 -0.91 9.98 19.81
C ASP A 49 -2.04 10.61 18.98
N ILE A 50 -1.75 11.00 17.70
CA ILE A 50 -2.79 11.57 16.86
C ILE A 50 -3.54 10.48 16.07
N PRO A 51 -4.83 10.69 15.76
CA PRO A 51 -5.57 9.85 14.84
C PRO A 51 -4.90 9.83 13.44
N ILE A 52 -4.81 8.64 12.87
CA ILE A 52 -4.31 8.41 11.52
C ILE A 52 -5.44 7.80 10.69
N TRP A 53 -5.94 8.54 9.72
CA TRP A 53 -6.95 8.06 8.78
C TRP A 53 -6.36 7.96 7.37
N VAL A 54 -6.28 6.72 6.86
CA VAL A 54 -5.74 6.43 5.53
C VAL A 54 -6.80 5.81 4.63
N ASN A 55 -6.72 6.11 3.35
CA ASN A 55 -7.66 5.63 2.36
C ASN A 55 -6.93 5.03 1.14
N GLU A 56 -7.45 3.94 0.63
CA GLU A 56 -6.93 3.28 -0.57
C GLU A 56 -8.11 2.78 -1.43
N LEU A 57 -8.20 3.29 -2.66
CA LEU A 57 -9.30 2.95 -3.55
C LEU A 57 -9.09 1.58 -4.22
N TYR A 58 -7.85 1.19 -4.51
CA TYR A 58 -7.54 -0.10 -5.10
C TYR A 58 -7.78 -1.22 -4.09
N LYS A 59 -8.88 -1.95 -4.26
CA LYS A 59 -9.41 -2.91 -3.27
C LYS A 59 -8.39 -3.95 -2.81
N PRO A 60 -7.59 -4.62 -3.66
CA PRO A 60 -6.59 -5.58 -3.19
C PRO A 60 -5.54 -4.98 -2.25
N LEU A 61 -5.09 -3.76 -2.53
CA LEU A 61 -4.14 -3.04 -1.67
C LEU A 61 -4.79 -2.60 -0.35
N TYR A 62 -6.03 -2.11 -0.40
CA TYR A 62 -6.82 -1.82 0.80
C TYR A 62 -6.96 -3.06 1.68
N LEU A 63 -7.31 -4.22 1.11
CA LEU A 63 -7.46 -5.48 1.85
C LEU A 63 -6.14 -5.94 2.48
N PHE A 64 -5.01 -5.72 1.80
CA PHE A 64 -3.69 -5.99 2.38
C PHE A 64 -3.44 -5.14 3.64
N TRP A 65 -3.68 -3.84 3.57
CA TRP A 65 -3.48 -2.96 4.73
C TRP A 65 -4.43 -3.29 5.87
N LEU A 66 -5.68 -3.61 5.55
CA LEU A 66 -6.69 -4.04 6.53
C LEU A 66 -6.25 -5.33 7.24
N ALA A 67 -5.86 -6.36 6.48
CA ALA A 67 -5.39 -7.63 7.04
C ALA A 67 -4.09 -7.47 7.83
N LEU A 68 -3.17 -6.61 7.40
CA LEU A 68 -1.95 -6.32 8.14
C LEU A 68 -2.24 -5.69 9.51
N ARG A 69 -3.26 -4.82 9.59
CA ARG A 69 -3.71 -4.20 10.85
C ARG A 69 -4.43 -5.19 11.77
N ASP A 70 -5.40 -5.92 11.22
CA ASP A 70 -6.36 -6.68 12.01
C ASP A 70 -5.95 -8.14 12.23
N ASP A 71 -5.32 -8.75 11.23
CA ASP A 71 -4.96 -10.16 11.16
C ASP A 71 -3.48 -10.36 10.80
N GLY A 72 -2.60 -9.52 11.32
CA GLY A 72 -1.16 -9.54 11.00
C GLY A 72 -0.48 -10.87 11.26
N ASP A 73 -0.87 -11.60 12.31
CA ASP A 73 -0.34 -12.93 12.61
C ASP A 73 -0.77 -13.97 11.57
N TYR A 74 -2.05 -13.96 11.16
CA TYR A 74 -2.52 -14.80 10.07
C TYR A 74 -1.73 -14.55 8.78
N LEU A 75 -1.59 -13.29 8.40
CA LEU A 75 -0.84 -12.90 7.20
C LEU A 75 0.61 -13.40 7.26
N TYR A 76 1.26 -13.23 8.41
CA TYR A 76 2.61 -13.71 8.66
C TYR A 76 2.71 -15.24 8.51
N ASP A 77 1.86 -15.99 9.21
CA ASP A 77 1.91 -17.46 9.25
C ASP A 77 1.69 -18.07 7.86
N GLN A 78 0.71 -17.56 7.10
CA GLN A 78 0.45 -18.01 5.74
C GLN A 78 1.64 -17.73 4.81
N LEU A 79 2.21 -16.52 4.87
CA LEU A 79 3.33 -16.14 4.01
C LEU A 79 4.62 -16.91 4.33
N ILE A 80 4.89 -17.19 5.61
CA ILE A 80 6.05 -18.02 6.03
C ILE A 80 5.90 -19.42 5.48
N GLN A 81 4.75 -20.06 5.68
CA GLN A 81 4.48 -21.42 5.17
C GLN A 81 4.61 -21.48 3.64
N LEU A 82 4.03 -20.51 2.93
CA LEU A 82 4.10 -20.45 1.48
C LEU A 82 5.54 -20.25 1.00
N LYS A 83 6.33 -19.38 1.64
CA LYS A 83 7.74 -19.19 1.28
C LYS A 83 8.58 -20.44 1.54
N GLN A 84 8.30 -21.19 2.59
CA GLN A 84 9.00 -22.46 2.89
C GLN A 84 8.66 -23.57 1.88
N ARG A 85 7.39 -23.62 1.41
CA ARG A 85 6.96 -24.61 0.40
C ARG A 85 7.42 -24.25 -1.01
N HIS A 86 7.78 -23.00 -1.26
CA HIS A 86 8.21 -22.50 -2.58
C HIS A 86 9.59 -21.82 -2.46
N PRO A 87 10.65 -22.62 -2.20
CA PRO A 87 11.97 -22.09 -1.89
C PRO A 87 12.72 -21.55 -3.13
N ASP A 88 12.43 -22.08 -4.31
CA ASP A 88 13.14 -21.78 -5.56
C ASP A 88 12.27 -20.94 -6.53
N GLN A 89 12.89 -20.44 -7.60
CA GLN A 89 12.24 -19.58 -8.57
C GLN A 89 11.12 -20.28 -9.36
N GLY A 90 11.25 -21.57 -9.63
CA GLY A 90 10.26 -22.36 -10.37
C GLY A 90 8.96 -22.49 -9.58
N SER A 91 9.06 -22.95 -8.34
CA SER A 91 7.93 -23.07 -7.42
C SER A 91 7.34 -21.69 -7.05
N ALA A 92 8.18 -20.66 -6.89
CA ALA A 92 7.73 -19.29 -6.66
C ALA A 92 6.97 -18.71 -7.86
N ARG A 93 7.30 -19.11 -9.09
CA ARG A 93 6.55 -18.71 -10.28
C ARG A 93 5.13 -19.28 -10.28
N GLN A 94 4.97 -20.56 -9.92
CA GLN A 94 3.63 -21.16 -9.82
C GLN A 94 2.82 -20.47 -8.72
N LEU A 95 3.40 -20.27 -7.54
CA LEU A 95 2.78 -19.54 -6.45
C LEU A 95 2.32 -18.12 -6.87
N PHE A 96 3.14 -17.42 -7.68
CA PHE A 96 2.77 -16.11 -8.21
C PHE A 96 1.58 -16.16 -9.17
N LEU A 97 1.52 -17.18 -10.05
CA LEU A 97 0.40 -17.33 -10.98
C LEU A 97 -0.91 -17.63 -10.22
N ASP A 98 -0.87 -18.54 -9.27
CA ASP A 98 -2.01 -18.87 -8.42
C ASP A 98 -2.48 -17.63 -7.60
N ALA A 99 -1.53 -16.84 -7.11
CA ALA A 99 -1.85 -15.62 -6.38
C ALA A 99 -2.49 -14.54 -7.27
N LYS A 100 -2.08 -14.44 -8.56
CA LYS A 100 -2.71 -13.51 -9.51
C LYS A 100 -4.19 -13.81 -9.75
N GLU A 101 -4.58 -15.05 -9.78
CA GLU A 101 -5.97 -15.46 -9.91
C GLU A 101 -6.77 -15.08 -8.65
N LYS A 102 -6.21 -15.34 -7.48
CA LYS A 102 -6.85 -15.15 -6.18
C LYS A 102 -7.02 -13.70 -5.74
N VAL A 103 -6.17 -12.80 -6.20
CA VAL A 103 -6.14 -11.42 -5.71
C VAL A 103 -7.46 -10.65 -5.89
N ASN A 104 -8.23 -10.99 -6.94
CA ASN A 104 -9.52 -10.38 -7.26
C ASN A 104 -10.71 -11.34 -7.10
N GLU A 105 -10.51 -12.51 -6.53
CA GLU A 105 -11.55 -13.52 -6.35
C GLU A 105 -12.45 -13.16 -5.16
N ASP A 106 -13.68 -12.73 -5.44
CA ASP A 106 -14.57 -12.19 -4.39
C ASP A 106 -15.10 -13.27 -3.42
N ASP A 107 -15.09 -14.54 -3.82
CA ASP A 107 -15.47 -15.68 -2.96
C ASP A 107 -14.41 -16.00 -1.90
N LEU A 108 -13.20 -15.51 -2.04
CA LEU A 108 -12.15 -15.69 -1.03
C LEU A 108 -12.27 -14.67 0.11
N SER A 109 -11.80 -15.10 1.28
CA SER A 109 -11.71 -14.21 2.42
C SER A 109 -10.78 -13.02 2.12
N TYR A 110 -11.05 -11.87 2.73
CA TYR A 110 -10.18 -10.70 2.56
C TYR A 110 -8.73 -10.96 2.99
N LYS A 111 -8.51 -11.86 3.96
CA LYS A 111 -7.18 -12.27 4.45
C LYS A 111 -6.42 -13.05 3.39
N ASP A 112 -7.09 -14.01 2.73
CA ASP A 112 -6.47 -14.82 1.67
C ASP A 112 -6.14 -13.95 0.44
N ARG A 113 -7.02 -13.01 0.11
CA ARG A 113 -6.75 -12.00 -0.93
C ARG A 113 -5.57 -11.11 -0.56
N ALA A 114 -5.41 -10.74 0.71
CA ALA A 114 -4.27 -9.97 1.20
C ALA A 114 -2.95 -10.77 1.09
N VAL A 115 -2.97 -12.06 1.41
CA VAL A 115 -1.83 -12.98 1.19
C VAL A 115 -1.46 -13.01 -0.29
N ALA A 116 -2.45 -13.23 -1.16
CA ALA A 116 -2.26 -13.25 -2.61
C ALA A 116 -1.67 -11.93 -3.13
N PHE A 117 -2.22 -10.79 -2.69
CA PHE A 117 -1.71 -9.47 -3.05
C PHE A 117 -0.23 -9.29 -2.66
N TYR A 118 0.16 -9.68 -1.45
CA TYR A 118 1.56 -9.58 -1.01
C TYR A 118 2.50 -10.40 -1.89
N ILE A 119 2.12 -11.62 -2.25
CA ILE A 119 2.91 -12.49 -3.14
C ILE A 119 3.07 -11.82 -4.51
N VAL A 120 1.96 -11.37 -5.11
CA VAL A 120 1.99 -10.66 -6.41
C VAL A 120 2.91 -9.44 -6.34
N ASN A 121 2.76 -8.61 -5.31
CA ASN A 121 3.60 -7.41 -5.14
C ASN A 121 5.09 -7.74 -5.00
N LYS A 122 5.43 -8.80 -4.24
CA LYS A 122 6.83 -9.16 -3.97
C LYS A 122 7.51 -9.91 -5.10
N CYS A 123 6.77 -10.71 -5.86
CA CYS A 123 7.31 -11.54 -6.94
C CYS A 123 7.18 -10.92 -8.33
N SER A 124 6.52 -9.76 -8.47
CA SER A 124 6.35 -9.08 -9.74
C SER A 124 7.53 -8.20 -10.13
N PHE A 125 7.64 -7.91 -11.42
CA PHE A 125 8.54 -6.87 -11.91
C PHE A 125 8.09 -5.49 -11.36
N SER A 126 9.00 -4.74 -10.77
CA SER A 126 8.76 -3.40 -10.19
C SER A 126 7.70 -3.27 -9.10
N GLY A 127 7.17 -4.38 -8.54
CA GLY A 127 6.13 -4.33 -7.51
C GLY A 127 4.76 -3.88 -8.04
N LEU A 128 4.53 -4.09 -9.33
CA LEU A 128 3.27 -3.79 -9.98
C LEU A 128 2.15 -4.74 -9.51
N THR A 129 0.95 -4.45 -9.93
CA THR A 129 -0.26 -5.22 -9.61
C THR A 129 -0.34 -6.52 -10.43
N GLU A 130 -1.50 -7.19 -10.40
CA GLU A 130 -1.79 -8.43 -11.11
C GLU A 130 -1.63 -8.36 -12.64
N SER A 131 -1.57 -7.17 -13.22
CA SER A 131 -1.24 -7.01 -14.65
C SER A 131 0.24 -7.22 -14.97
N SER A 132 1.10 -7.31 -13.94
CA SER A 132 2.54 -7.49 -14.11
C SER A 132 2.95 -8.93 -14.39
N SER A 133 4.18 -9.10 -14.88
CA SER A 133 4.81 -10.40 -15.05
C SER A 133 5.65 -10.80 -13.84
N PHE A 134 5.84 -12.12 -13.68
CA PHE A 134 6.74 -12.68 -12.69
C PHE A 134 8.18 -12.20 -12.91
N SER A 135 8.88 -11.94 -11.84
CA SER A 135 10.31 -11.62 -11.84
C SER A 135 11.07 -12.61 -10.94
N PRO A 136 11.90 -13.50 -11.52
CA PRO A 136 12.72 -14.43 -10.74
C PRO A 136 13.58 -13.71 -9.69
N GLN A 137 14.26 -12.64 -10.09
CA GLN A 137 15.07 -11.84 -9.16
C GLN A 137 14.23 -11.23 -8.02
N ALA A 138 13.01 -10.78 -8.31
CA ALA A 138 12.14 -10.22 -7.28
C ALA A 138 11.65 -11.29 -6.31
N SER A 139 11.34 -12.50 -6.78
CA SER A 139 10.92 -13.61 -5.93
C SER A 139 12.01 -14.05 -4.93
N ASP A 140 13.28 -13.93 -5.29
CA ASP A 140 14.39 -14.21 -4.39
C ASP A 140 14.66 -13.05 -3.41
N SER A 141 14.75 -11.84 -3.93
CA SER A 141 15.22 -10.68 -3.14
C SER A 141 14.13 -10.01 -2.31
N ASN A 142 12.87 -10.00 -2.80
CA ASN A 142 11.80 -9.24 -2.17
C ASN A 142 10.77 -10.12 -1.45
N PHE A 143 10.47 -11.33 -1.96
CA PHE A 143 9.67 -12.32 -1.25
C PHE A 143 10.60 -13.14 -0.34
N SER A 144 11.03 -12.54 0.75
CA SER A 144 12.06 -13.09 1.66
C SER A 144 11.51 -13.26 3.07
N ILE A 145 12.06 -14.24 3.80
CA ILE A 145 11.74 -14.49 5.22
C ILE A 145 11.92 -13.22 6.06
N ARG A 146 13.01 -12.47 5.81
CA ARG A 146 13.24 -11.20 6.51
C ARG A 146 12.11 -10.19 6.23
N GLY A 147 11.67 -10.08 4.97
CA GLY A 147 10.57 -9.17 4.60
C GLY A 147 9.26 -9.54 5.26
N ILE A 148 8.97 -10.86 5.34
CA ILE A 148 7.77 -11.39 6.00
C ILE A 148 7.84 -11.16 7.51
N ASN A 149 8.99 -11.43 8.15
CA ASN A 149 9.16 -11.17 9.58
C ASN A 149 8.90 -9.71 9.96
N ASN A 150 9.29 -8.77 9.11
CA ASN A 150 9.05 -7.35 9.36
C ASN A 150 7.54 -6.98 9.37
N LEU A 151 6.65 -7.80 8.81
CA LEU A 151 5.21 -7.52 8.82
C LEU A 151 4.66 -7.44 10.25
N LYS A 152 5.22 -8.20 11.20
CA LYS A 152 4.83 -8.14 12.62
C LYS A 152 5.03 -6.74 13.23
N GLU A 153 6.14 -6.08 12.87
CA GLU A 153 6.43 -4.73 13.35
C GLU A 153 5.51 -3.69 12.70
N TYR A 154 5.18 -3.87 11.41
CA TYR A 154 4.22 -3.01 10.74
C TYR A 154 2.80 -3.20 11.29
N SER A 155 2.37 -4.44 11.55
CA SER A 155 1.07 -4.73 12.16
C SER A 155 0.88 -3.99 13.48
N LYS A 156 1.90 -4.05 14.35
CA LYS A 156 1.89 -3.32 15.63
C LYS A 156 1.82 -1.80 15.42
N LEU A 157 2.63 -1.28 14.48
CA LEU A 157 2.74 0.15 14.21
C LEU A 157 1.43 0.76 13.75
N ILE A 158 0.70 0.05 12.87
CA ILE A 158 -0.53 0.57 12.24
C ILE A 158 -1.80 0.17 12.97
N LYS A 159 -1.70 -0.39 14.18
CA LYS A 159 -2.83 -0.95 14.93
C LYS A 159 -4.00 0.03 15.09
N ASN A 160 -3.70 1.30 15.25
CA ASN A 160 -4.68 2.35 15.49
C ASN A 160 -5.10 3.12 14.21
N TRP A 161 -4.67 2.68 13.02
CA TRP A 161 -5.08 3.34 11.79
C TRP A 161 -6.57 3.13 11.51
N LYS A 162 -7.27 4.19 11.15
CA LYS A 162 -8.54 4.09 10.44
C LYS A 162 -8.23 3.88 8.97
N ILE A 163 -8.56 2.71 8.42
CA ILE A 163 -8.28 2.34 7.01
C ILE A 163 -9.61 2.23 6.28
N THR A 164 -9.76 2.94 5.16
CA THR A 164 -11.00 2.99 4.38
C THR A 164 -10.76 2.71 2.90
N ASN A 165 -11.84 2.29 2.22
CA ASN A 165 -11.90 2.12 0.77
C ASN A 165 -13.05 2.98 0.24
N LEU A 166 -12.86 4.28 0.30
CA LEU A 166 -13.85 5.31 -0.04
C LEU A 166 -13.35 6.19 -1.18
N ASP A 167 -14.22 7.05 -1.68
CA ASP A 167 -13.78 8.16 -2.53
C ASP A 167 -12.87 9.09 -1.72
N TYR A 168 -11.80 9.61 -2.34
CA TYR A 168 -10.82 10.46 -1.67
C TYR A 168 -11.44 11.75 -1.10
N ARG A 169 -12.56 12.22 -1.67
CA ARG A 169 -13.29 13.40 -1.22
C ARG A 169 -13.87 13.25 0.18
N GLU A 170 -14.14 12.02 0.61
CA GLU A 170 -14.62 11.72 1.96
C GLU A 170 -13.60 12.05 3.08
N LEU A 171 -12.32 12.20 2.70
CA LEU A 171 -11.27 12.53 3.66
C LEU A 171 -11.03 14.04 3.79
N GLN A 172 -11.71 14.85 3.01
CA GLN A 172 -11.59 16.31 3.11
C GLN A 172 -12.12 16.80 4.46
N SER A 173 -11.54 17.89 4.96
CA SER A 173 -11.93 18.54 6.22
C SER A 173 -11.62 20.01 6.14
N ASP A 174 -12.51 20.81 6.68
CA ASP A 174 -12.31 22.26 6.90
C ASP A 174 -11.81 22.55 8.32
N GLU A 175 -11.58 21.52 9.14
CA GLU A 175 -11.07 21.68 10.50
C GLU A 175 -9.62 22.15 10.50
N SER A 176 -9.32 23.15 11.32
CA SER A 176 -7.94 23.60 11.54
C SER A 176 -7.13 22.47 12.20
N ASN A 177 -5.84 22.38 11.81
CA ASN A 177 -4.89 21.38 12.32
C ASN A 177 -5.12 19.92 11.88
N VAL A 178 -6.10 19.63 10.99
CA VAL A 178 -6.17 18.37 10.26
C VAL A 178 -5.22 18.45 9.07
N PHE A 179 -4.20 17.61 9.05
CA PHE A 179 -3.24 17.59 7.95
C PHE A 179 -3.62 16.51 6.94
N LEU A 180 -4.08 16.94 5.76
CA LEU A 180 -4.41 16.05 4.64
C LEU A 180 -3.23 15.95 3.68
N TYR A 181 -2.69 14.75 3.51
CA TYR A 181 -1.69 14.42 2.48
C TYR A 181 -2.38 13.77 1.27
N ALA A 182 -2.18 14.36 0.10
CA ALA A 182 -2.72 13.85 -1.15
C ALA A 182 -1.59 13.66 -2.18
N ASP A 183 -1.35 12.41 -2.60
CA ASP A 183 -0.41 12.02 -3.65
C ASP A 183 -1.15 11.16 -4.69
N PRO A 184 -1.98 11.78 -5.53
CA PRO A 184 -2.81 11.06 -6.49
C PRO A 184 -1.96 10.37 -7.56
N PRO A 185 -2.48 9.31 -8.20
CA PRO A 185 -1.82 8.65 -9.31
C PRO A 185 -1.58 9.62 -10.47
N TYR A 186 -0.36 9.61 -11.02
CA TYR A 186 0.02 10.47 -12.15
C TYR A 186 -0.61 9.98 -13.45
N GLN A 187 -1.15 10.89 -14.26
CA GLN A 187 -1.79 10.59 -15.55
C GLN A 187 -0.83 10.07 -16.63
N VAL A 188 0.47 10.06 -16.41
CA VAL A 188 1.50 9.89 -17.44
C VAL A 188 1.71 8.44 -17.89
N LYS A 189 1.09 7.44 -17.25
CA LYS A 189 1.25 6.02 -17.61
C LYS A 189 -0.03 5.22 -17.36
N ASP A 190 -0.71 4.88 -18.42
CA ASP A 190 -2.05 4.25 -18.44
C ASP A 190 -2.20 2.89 -17.73
N ASN A 191 -1.13 2.23 -17.26
CA ASN A 191 -1.20 0.86 -16.74
C ASN A 191 -0.48 0.64 -15.41
N LEU A 192 -0.13 1.71 -14.67
CA LEU A 192 0.66 1.56 -13.44
C LEU A 192 -0.17 1.24 -12.19
N TYR A 193 -1.45 1.61 -12.18
CA TYR A 193 -2.31 1.51 -11.00
C TYR A 193 -3.62 0.80 -11.31
N GLY A 194 -3.92 -0.25 -10.55
CA GLY A 194 -5.14 -1.05 -10.69
C GLY A 194 -5.15 -1.99 -11.90
N HIS A 195 -6.20 -2.82 -11.98
CA HIS A 195 -6.41 -3.72 -13.12
C HIS A 195 -6.65 -2.92 -14.40
N LYS A 196 -5.82 -3.11 -15.43
CA LYS A 196 -5.89 -2.40 -16.73
C LYS A 196 -5.96 -0.86 -16.62
N GLY A 197 -5.30 -0.26 -15.62
CA GLY A 197 -5.28 1.19 -15.45
C GLY A 197 -6.59 1.82 -14.96
N GLN A 198 -7.50 1.06 -14.38
CA GLN A 198 -8.82 1.54 -13.93
C GLN A 198 -8.72 2.69 -12.92
N MET A 199 -7.66 2.74 -12.12
CA MET A 199 -7.45 3.78 -11.11
C MET A 199 -7.14 5.16 -11.70
N HIS A 200 -6.70 5.24 -12.96
CA HIS A 200 -6.50 6.52 -13.64
C HIS A 200 -7.80 7.17 -14.11
N LYS A 201 -8.84 6.36 -14.37
CA LYS A 201 -10.09 6.86 -14.94
C LYS A 201 -11.00 7.53 -13.93
N GLY A 202 -10.81 7.29 -12.63
CA GLY A 202 -11.64 7.83 -11.56
C GLY A 202 -11.09 9.07 -10.87
N CYS A 203 -9.81 9.37 -11.04
CA CYS A 203 -9.16 10.50 -10.37
C CYS A 203 -9.08 11.71 -11.29
N LEU A 204 -10.21 12.39 -11.50
CA LEU A 204 -10.25 13.68 -12.18
C LEU A 204 -9.86 14.79 -11.20
N LEU A 205 -8.56 15.07 -11.10
CA LEU A 205 -8.03 16.24 -10.39
C LEU A 205 -8.20 17.52 -11.25
N TYR A 206 -9.42 17.80 -11.68
CA TYR A 206 -9.68 18.97 -12.54
C TYR A 206 -10.04 20.25 -11.78
N THR A 207 -9.84 20.33 -10.47
CA THR A 207 -10.33 21.50 -9.72
C THR A 207 -9.35 22.16 -8.76
N SER A 208 -8.08 21.74 -8.72
CA SER A 208 -7.08 22.56 -8.02
C SER A 208 -6.30 23.38 -9.06
N PRO A 209 -6.44 24.70 -9.09
CA PRO A 209 -5.59 25.54 -9.92
C PRO A 209 -4.14 25.31 -9.53
N SER A 210 -3.30 25.06 -10.53
CA SER A 210 -1.87 24.96 -10.32
C SER A 210 -1.34 26.29 -9.77
N PRO A 211 -0.45 26.29 -8.77
CA PRO A 211 0.20 27.52 -8.33
C PRO A 211 1.04 28.23 -9.40
N ARG A 212 1.07 27.69 -10.62
CA ARG A 212 1.76 28.28 -11.79
C ARG A 212 0.83 29.11 -12.69
N ASP A 213 -0.47 29.12 -12.40
CA ASP A 213 -1.47 29.83 -13.20
C ASP A 213 -1.95 31.14 -12.52
N SER A 214 -1.19 31.62 -11.53
CA SER A 214 -1.38 32.91 -10.86
C SER A 214 -0.19 33.83 -11.02
#